data_9478e11e47666233f51c79f53b79ba33
#
_entry.id   9478e11e47666233f51c79f53b79ba33
#
_cell.length_a   1.000
_cell.length_b   1.000
_cell.length_c   1.000
_cell.angle_alpha   90.00
_cell.angle_beta   90.00
_cell.angle_gamma   90.00
#
_symmetry.space_group_name_H-M   'P 1'
#
loop_
_entity.id
_entity.type
_entity.pdbx_description
1 polymer ?
#
loop_
_entity_poly.entity_id
_entity_poly.type
_entity_poly.pdbx_seq_one_letter_code
_entity_poly.pdbx_strand_id
1 'polypeptide(L)'
;LFPYRRSSDLIKVAGELINLDEHEGAHPRIGATDVVPFVPISDVTMDDCVALAHGLGARVGRELQVPVFFYETAAKSPDRVNLAKVRKGQYGGLKGEVGTAEQRIPDEGPNTVSTAGATVIGARDPLVAFNVYLTTDDVSIAQKIGKDIRHSSGGLRYVKGMGLLVDGHAQVSMNLTNFRKTPVARVVEMIRREAERYGVGIRHSELVGLIPQEALVDAAVWYMQLDQFEKAQVLETRLAEVGQEGLAAQEKTDFL
;
A
#
# COMPACT_ATOMS: atom_id res chain seq x y z
N LEU A 1 -17.42 17.54 -10.49
CA LEU A 1 -15.97 17.47 -10.16
C LEU A 1 -15.53 16.03 -10.39
N PHE A 2 -14.62 15.83 -11.33
CA PHE A 2 -14.07 14.50 -11.58
C PHE A 2 -13.22 14.08 -10.37
N PRO A 3 -13.56 12.99 -9.65
CA PRO A 3 -12.94 12.61 -8.38
C PRO A 3 -11.44 12.31 -8.48
N TYR A 4 -10.94 12.05 -9.68
CA TYR A 4 -9.53 11.73 -9.96
C TYR A 4 -8.73 12.86 -10.65
N ARG A 5 -9.26 14.09 -10.75
CA ARG A 5 -8.55 15.22 -11.40
C ARG A 5 -7.22 15.52 -10.70
N ARG A 6 -7.22 15.59 -9.37
CA ARG A 6 -6.00 15.84 -8.59
C ARG A 6 -4.95 14.74 -8.75
N SER A 7 -5.39 13.48 -8.86
CA SER A 7 -4.46 12.38 -9.10
C SER A 7 -3.79 12.48 -10.46
N SER A 8 -4.53 12.85 -11.52
CA SER A 8 -3.92 13.05 -12.85
C SER A 8 -2.97 14.25 -12.87
N ASP A 9 -3.31 15.34 -12.17
CA ASP A 9 -2.45 16.51 -12.07
C ASP A 9 -1.14 16.19 -11.35
N LEU A 10 -1.21 15.38 -10.26
CA LEU A 10 -0.03 14.91 -9.55
C LEU A 10 0.86 14.01 -10.42
N ILE A 11 0.27 13.08 -11.17
CA ILE A 11 1.00 12.19 -12.10
C ILE A 11 1.73 13.04 -13.16
N LYS A 12 1.08 14.08 -13.70
CA LYS A 12 1.67 15.00 -14.67
C LYS A 12 2.88 15.69 -14.07
N VAL A 13 2.72 16.36 -12.92
CA VAL A 13 3.79 17.12 -12.27
C VAL A 13 4.96 16.21 -11.87
N ALA A 14 4.69 15.02 -11.33
CA ALA A 14 5.74 14.07 -11.01
C ALA A 14 6.53 13.62 -12.26
N GLY A 15 5.83 13.39 -13.37
CA GLY A 15 6.47 13.04 -14.66
C GLY A 15 7.33 14.16 -15.26
N GLU A 16 7.00 15.43 -14.98
CA GLU A 16 7.76 16.60 -15.39
C GLU A 16 9.02 16.84 -14.53
N LEU A 17 8.94 16.50 -13.23
CA LEU A 17 10.00 16.80 -12.24
C LEU A 17 10.97 15.66 -12.01
N ILE A 18 10.57 14.40 -12.25
CA ILE A 18 11.34 13.21 -11.91
C ILE A 18 11.78 12.50 -13.19
N ASN A 19 13.08 12.52 -13.45
CA ASN A 19 13.70 11.77 -14.52
C ASN A 19 14.21 10.42 -14.00
N LEU A 20 13.53 9.31 -14.37
CA LEU A 20 13.90 7.97 -13.92
C LEU A 20 15.21 7.43 -14.52
N ASP A 21 15.76 8.04 -15.56
CA ASP A 21 17.09 7.70 -16.07
C ASP A 21 18.20 8.16 -15.11
N GLU A 22 17.92 9.16 -14.26
CA GLU A 22 18.87 9.75 -13.31
C GLU A 22 18.52 9.45 -11.84
N HIS A 23 17.22 9.22 -11.56
CA HIS A 23 16.74 9.04 -10.20
C HIS A 23 16.98 7.62 -9.69
N GLU A 24 17.58 7.50 -8.49
CA GLU A 24 17.72 6.26 -7.75
C GLU A 24 16.79 6.26 -6.52
N GLY A 25 16.28 5.09 -6.13
CA GLY A 25 15.41 4.93 -4.97
C GLY A 25 15.62 3.61 -4.26
N ALA A 26 15.36 3.58 -2.95
CA ALA A 26 15.54 2.39 -2.12
C ALA A 26 14.54 1.26 -2.44
N HIS A 27 13.36 1.59 -2.98
CA HIS A 27 12.33 0.62 -3.31
C HIS A 27 12.22 0.38 -4.83
N PRO A 28 11.82 -0.84 -5.27
CA PRO A 28 11.51 -1.13 -6.67
C PRO A 28 10.45 -0.18 -7.21
N ARG A 29 10.68 0.37 -8.41
CA ARG A 29 9.78 1.32 -9.06
C ARG A 29 9.81 1.19 -10.58
N ILE A 30 8.72 1.56 -11.24
CA ILE A 30 8.61 1.62 -12.70
C ILE A 30 8.18 3.00 -13.21
N GLY A 31 7.87 3.95 -12.33
CA GLY A 31 7.40 5.27 -12.71
C GLY A 31 7.71 6.37 -11.70
N ALA A 32 7.70 7.61 -12.16
CA ALA A 32 7.81 8.82 -11.34
C ALA A 32 6.63 8.91 -10.36
N THR A 33 5.40 8.65 -10.82
CA THR A 33 4.27 8.26 -9.98
C THR A 33 4.09 6.76 -10.14
N ASP A 34 4.72 6.03 -9.27
CA ASP A 34 4.85 4.59 -9.42
C ASP A 34 3.54 3.83 -9.19
N VAL A 35 2.79 4.16 -8.11
CA VAL A 35 1.54 3.48 -7.75
C VAL A 35 0.46 4.44 -7.28
N VAL A 36 -0.74 4.28 -7.84
CA VAL A 36 -1.95 5.05 -7.45
C VAL A 36 -3.06 4.07 -7.06
N PRO A 37 -3.25 3.78 -5.76
CA PRO A 37 -4.35 2.95 -5.29
C PRO A 37 -5.60 3.78 -5.00
N PHE A 38 -6.76 3.29 -5.41
CA PHE A 38 -8.05 3.68 -4.85
C PHE A 38 -8.39 2.73 -3.70
N VAL A 39 -8.77 3.30 -2.57
CA VAL A 39 -9.02 2.54 -1.33
C VAL A 39 -10.40 2.93 -0.80
N PRO A 40 -11.34 1.97 -0.64
CA PRO A 40 -12.65 2.27 -0.06
C PRO A 40 -12.49 2.61 1.42
N ILE A 41 -13.01 3.77 1.83
CA ILE A 41 -12.98 4.23 3.25
C ILE A 41 -14.38 4.24 3.84
N SER A 42 -15.29 5.07 3.30
CA SER A 42 -16.69 5.17 3.73
C SER A 42 -17.56 5.51 2.53
N ASP A 43 -18.79 5.01 2.50
CA ASP A 43 -19.81 5.31 1.49
C ASP A 43 -19.36 5.06 0.03
N VAL A 44 -18.39 4.16 -0.14
CA VAL A 44 -17.84 3.76 -1.43
C VAL A 44 -17.48 2.28 -1.41
N THR A 45 -17.82 1.58 -2.47
CA THR A 45 -17.53 0.14 -2.64
C THR A 45 -16.18 -0.10 -3.31
N MET A 46 -15.71 -1.35 -3.28
CA MET A 46 -14.53 -1.74 -4.05
C MET A 46 -14.77 -1.62 -5.57
N ASP A 47 -15.99 -1.90 -6.03
CA ASP A 47 -16.34 -1.78 -7.45
C ASP A 47 -16.33 -0.32 -7.91
N ASP A 48 -16.76 0.62 -7.07
CA ASP A 48 -16.61 2.06 -7.34
C ASP A 48 -15.13 2.46 -7.45
N CYS A 49 -14.29 1.93 -6.56
CA CYS A 49 -12.84 2.15 -6.61
C CYS A 49 -12.20 1.57 -7.88
N VAL A 50 -12.67 0.42 -8.36
CA VAL A 50 -12.25 -0.19 -9.64
C VAL A 50 -12.65 0.71 -10.81
N ALA A 51 -13.89 1.21 -10.82
CA ALA A 51 -14.37 2.12 -11.86
C ALA A 51 -13.54 3.42 -11.89
N LEU A 52 -13.22 4.00 -10.72
CA LEU A 52 -12.35 5.17 -10.60
C LEU A 52 -10.93 4.87 -11.10
N ALA A 53 -10.36 3.70 -10.78
CA ALA A 53 -9.04 3.29 -11.22
C ALA A 53 -8.97 3.18 -12.76
N HIS A 54 -9.97 2.56 -13.38
CA HIS A 54 -10.06 2.45 -14.84
C HIS A 54 -10.26 3.82 -15.50
N GLY A 55 -11.12 4.67 -14.94
CA GLY A 55 -11.34 6.03 -15.43
C GLY A 55 -10.08 6.91 -15.38
N LEU A 56 -9.32 6.83 -14.27
CA LEU A 56 -8.03 7.52 -14.16
C LEU A 56 -7.02 6.95 -15.15
N GLY A 57 -6.92 5.63 -15.28
CA GLY A 57 -5.98 4.97 -16.18
C GLY A 57 -6.20 5.37 -17.63
N ALA A 58 -7.44 5.35 -18.12
CA ALA A 58 -7.79 5.78 -19.45
C ALA A 58 -7.43 7.26 -19.70
N ARG A 59 -7.63 8.13 -18.70
CA ARG A 59 -7.25 9.54 -18.77
C ARG A 59 -5.73 9.72 -18.82
N VAL A 60 -4.98 9.06 -17.95
CA VAL A 60 -3.51 9.14 -17.89
C VAL A 60 -2.89 8.64 -19.18
N GLY A 61 -3.34 7.50 -19.69
CA GLY A 61 -2.87 6.93 -20.94
C GLY A 61 -3.10 7.86 -22.12
N ARG A 62 -4.30 8.45 -22.22
CA ARG A 62 -4.69 9.32 -23.34
C ARG A 62 -4.10 10.72 -23.25
N GLU A 63 -4.20 11.38 -22.08
CA GLU A 63 -3.88 12.82 -21.94
C GLU A 63 -2.42 13.06 -21.57
N LEU A 64 -1.81 12.16 -20.76
CA LEU A 64 -0.43 12.31 -20.32
C LEU A 64 0.56 11.46 -21.12
N GLN A 65 0.06 10.53 -21.96
CA GLN A 65 0.89 9.59 -22.72
C GLN A 65 1.83 8.79 -21.82
N VAL A 66 1.38 8.44 -20.58
CA VAL A 66 2.09 7.58 -19.66
C VAL A 66 1.48 6.17 -19.72
N PRO A 67 2.28 5.12 -19.91
CA PRO A 67 1.80 3.74 -19.87
C PRO A 67 1.18 3.41 -18.51
N VAL A 68 0.02 2.76 -18.49
CA VAL A 68 -0.70 2.38 -17.29
C VAL A 68 -0.87 0.87 -17.23
N PHE A 69 -0.59 0.30 -16.06
CA PHE A 69 -0.87 -1.09 -15.72
C PHE A 69 -1.86 -1.15 -14.56
N PHE A 70 -2.97 -1.86 -14.73
CA PHE A 70 -3.90 -2.07 -13.62
C PHE A 70 -3.45 -3.21 -12.72
N TYR A 71 -3.70 -3.08 -11.39
CA TYR A 71 -3.29 -4.06 -10.41
C TYR A 71 -4.34 -4.29 -9.31
N GLU A 72 -4.10 -5.31 -8.47
CA GLU A 72 -5.00 -5.77 -7.40
C GLU A 72 -6.42 -6.01 -7.96
N THR A 73 -7.48 -5.46 -7.36
CA THR A 73 -8.86 -5.70 -7.80
C THR A 73 -9.19 -5.09 -9.17
N ALA A 74 -8.45 -4.05 -9.60
CA ALA A 74 -8.62 -3.44 -10.92
C ALA A 74 -7.84 -4.14 -12.04
N ALA A 75 -7.05 -5.19 -11.73
CA ALA A 75 -6.25 -5.91 -12.72
C ALA A 75 -7.09 -6.53 -13.82
N LYS A 76 -6.70 -6.33 -15.08
CA LYS A 76 -7.34 -6.96 -16.27
C LYS A 76 -6.86 -8.40 -16.52
N SER A 77 -5.77 -8.83 -15.84
CA SER A 77 -5.26 -10.20 -15.95
C SER A 77 -4.74 -10.72 -14.60
N PRO A 78 -4.76 -12.03 -14.32
CA PRO A 78 -4.28 -12.62 -13.07
C PRO A 78 -2.80 -12.32 -12.77
N ASP A 79 -1.98 -12.14 -13.80
CA ASP A 79 -0.55 -11.85 -13.64
C ASP A 79 -0.27 -10.46 -13.07
N ARG A 80 -1.23 -9.54 -13.17
CA ARG A 80 -1.14 -8.16 -12.72
C ARG A 80 -1.72 -7.90 -11.33
N VAL A 81 -2.43 -8.87 -10.76
CA VAL A 81 -2.96 -8.74 -9.39
C VAL A 81 -1.85 -8.42 -8.38
N ASN A 82 -0.68 -9.01 -8.54
CA ASN A 82 0.43 -8.77 -7.62
C ASN A 82 1.36 -7.66 -8.13
N LEU A 83 1.38 -6.50 -7.44
CA LEU A 83 2.23 -5.36 -7.74
C LEU A 83 3.71 -5.72 -7.92
N ALA A 84 4.24 -6.68 -7.13
CA ALA A 84 5.64 -7.11 -7.24
C ALA A 84 5.94 -7.77 -8.60
N LYS A 85 4.96 -8.45 -9.20
CA LYS A 85 5.09 -9.02 -10.55
C LYS A 85 5.09 -7.90 -11.61
N VAL A 86 4.20 -6.92 -11.47
CA VAL A 86 4.14 -5.75 -12.38
C VAL A 86 5.47 -4.97 -12.36
N ARG A 87 6.06 -4.79 -11.18
CA ARG A 87 7.34 -4.07 -10.99
C ARG A 87 8.58 -4.90 -11.31
N LYS A 88 8.46 -6.18 -11.67
CA LYS A 88 9.63 -7.04 -11.95
C LYS A 88 10.51 -6.41 -13.01
N GLY A 89 11.83 -6.37 -12.77
CA GLY A 89 12.80 -5.70 -13.66
C GLY A 89 12.87 -4.19 -13.48
N GLN A 90 11.99 -3.60 -12.68
CA GLN A 90 11.92 -2.16 -12.41
C GLN A 90 11.82 -1.32 -13.70
N TYR A 91 12.13 -0.03 -13.62
CA TYR A 91 12.08 0.89 -14.78
C TYR A 91 13.03 0.44 -15.92
N GLY A 92 14.25 0.03 -15.60
CA GLY A 92 15.22 -0.40 -16.62
C GLY A 92 14.75 -1.61 -17.43
N GLY A 93 14.19 -2.63 -16.75
CA GLY A 93 13.61 -3.79 -17.42
C GLY A 93 12.36 -3.44 -18.22
N LEU A 94 11.47 -2.59 -17.65
CA LEU A 94 10.29 -2.14 -18.35
C LEU A 94 10.62 -1.38 -19.64
N LYS A 95 11.64 -0.49 -19.59
CA LYS A 95 12.05 0.32 -20.74
C LYS A 95 12.48 -0.54 -21.95
N GLY A 96 13.07 -1.70 -21.69
CA GLY A 96 13.46 -2.65 -22.74
C GLY A 96 12.34 -3.60 -23.21
N GLU A 97 11.31 -3.84 -22.40
CA GLU A 97 10.32 -4.89 -22.61
C GLU A 97 8.93 -4.35 -22.96
N VAL A 98 8.64 -3.05 -22.69
CA VAL A 98 7.32 -2.46 -22.91
C VAL A 98 6.86 -2.61 -24.37
N GLY A 99 5.63 -3.09 -24.55
CA GLY A 99 5.05 -3.32 -25.87
C GLY A 99 5.56 -4.54 -26.63
N THR A 100 6.58 -5.27 -26.12
CA THR A 100 7.17 -6.43 -26.80
C THR A 100 6.73 -7.76 -26.20
N ALA A 101 6.63 -7.86 -24.89
CA ALA A 101 6.14 -9.04 -24.21
C ALA A 101 4.67 -8.82 -23.77
N GLU A 102 3.85 -9.87 -23.86
CA GLU A 102 2.41 -9.78 -23.52
C GLU A 102 2.16 -9.18 -22.14
N GLN A 103 2.95 -9.58 -21.12
CA GLN A 103 2.84 -9.06 -19.75
C GLN A 103 3.31 -7.58 -19.62
N ARG A 104 3.93 -7.04 -20.67
CA ARG A 104 4.45 -5.69 -20.74
C ARG A 104 3.71 -4.77 -21.70
N ILE A 105 2.59 -5.25 -22.26
CA ILE A 105 1.65 -4.41 -23.01
C ILE A 105 0.84 -3.61 -21.98
N PRO A 106 0.91 -2.28 -21.96
CA PRO A 106 0.11 -1.45 -21.05
C PRO A 106 -1.40 -1.71 -21.24
N ASP A 107 -2.16 -1.58 -20.17
CA ASP A 107 -3.63 -1.61 -20.24
C ASP A 107 -4.19 -0.35 -20.90
N GLU A 108 -3.50 0.78 -20.70
CA GLU A 108 -3.83 2.08 -21.29
C GLU A 108 -2.54 2.84 -21.63
N GLY A 109 -2.61 3.69 -22.63
CA GLY A 109 -1.50 4.56 -23.05
C GLY A 109 -0.56 3.90 -24.07
N PRO A 110 0.62 4.51 -24.30
CA PRO A 110 1.54 4.09 -25.35
C PRO A 110 2.33 2.82 -24.98
N ASN A 111 2.78 2.08 -26.00
CA ASN A 111 3.71 0.96 -25.87
C ASN A 111 5.18 1.41 -25.79
N THR A 112 5.43 2.61 -25.30
CA THR A 112 6.76 3.19 -25.12
C THR A 112 6.85 3.90 -23.78
N VAL A 113 8.00 3.91 -23.15
CA VAL A 113 8.25 4.57 -21.86
C VAL A 113 9.12 5.79 -22.05
N SER A 114 8.68 6.93 -21.51
CA SER A 114 9.49 8.14 -21.35
C SER A 114 10.32 8.08 -20.06
N THR A 115 11.04 9.16 -19.75
CA THR A 115 11.73 9.32 -18.45
C THR A 115 10.81 9.33 -17.24
N ALA A 116 9.51 9.59 -17.43
CA ALA A 116 8.48 9.46 -16.39
C ALA A 116 8.14 7.99 -16.04
N GLY A 117 8.55 7.03 -16.88
CA GLY A 117 8.24 5.62 -16.69
C GLY A 117 6.78 5.28 -16.98
N ALA A 118 6.23 4.35 -16.19
CA ALA A 118 4.84 3.91 -16.24
C ALA A 118 4.18 4.03 -14.87
N THR A 119 2.85 4.11 -14.82
CA THR A 119 2.09 4.19 -13.57
C THR A 119 1.26 2.91 -13.36
N VAL A 120 1.30 2.37 -12.15
CA VAL A 120 0.44 1.26 -11.75
C VAL A 120 -0.78 1.82 -11.01
N ILE A 121 -1.98 1.63 -11.56
CA ILE A 121 -3.22 2.14 -10.98
C ILE A 121 -4.10 0.97 -10.55
N GLY A 122 -4.74 1.04 -9.39
CA GLY A 122 -5.58 -0.06 -8.93
C GLY A 122 -6.53 0.27 -7.82
N ALA A 123 -7.28 -0.75 -7.38
CA ALA A 123 -8.18 -0.69 -6.25
C ALA A 123 -7.83 -1.80 -5.25
N ARG A 124 -7.74 -1.50 -3.97
CA ARG A 124 -7.37 -2.44 -2.92
C ARG A 124 -7.87 -2.03 -1.54
N ASP A 125 -7.89 -2.97 -0.63
CA ASP A 125 -8.12 -2.69 0.79
C ASP A 125 -7.03 -1.77 1.38
N PRO A 126 -7.31 -1.09 2.52
CA PRO A 126 -6.30 -0.35 3.26
C PRO A 126 -5.06 -1.21 3.55
N LEU A 127 -3.89 -0.69 3.20
CA LEU A 127 -2.61 -1.33 3.46
C LEU A 127 -1.92 -0.58 4.60
N VAL A 128 -1.40 -1.31 5.58
CA VAL A 128 -0.60 -0.71 6.65
C VAL A 128 0.88 -0.88 6.30
N ALA A 129 1.55 0.23 5.99
CA ALA A 129 2.99 0.27 5.84
C ALA A 129 3.64 0.53 7.20
N PHE A 130 4.45 -0.40 7.66
CA PHE A 130 4.98 -0.40 9.02
C PHE A 130 6.41 -0.92 9.03
N ASN A 131 7.31 -0.21 9.68
CA ASN A 131 8.71 -0.54 9.77
C ASN A 131 9.10 -0.80 11.22
N VAL A 132 10.00 -1.77 11.43
CA VAL A 132 10.56 -2.08 12.75
C VAL A 132 12.08 -1.97 12.67
N TYR A 133 12.65 -1.04 13.44
CA TYR A 133 14.10 -0.86 13.56
C TYR A 133 14.64 -1.76 14.66
N LEU A 134 15.73 -2.44 14.36
CA LEU A 134 16.43 -3.32 15.30
C LEU A 134 17.55 -2.58 16.03
N THR A 135 18.01 -3.14 17.15
CA THR A 135 19.14 -2.62 17.93
C THR A 135 20.50 -3.01 17.35
N THR A 136 20.60 -3.13 16.03
CA THR A 136 21.81 -3.50 15.28
C THR A 136 21.88 -2.76 13.95
N ASP A 137 23.06 -2.68 13.37
CA ASP A 137 23.33 -2.22 12.01
C ASP A 137 23.52 -3.39 11.02
N ASP A 138 23.56 -4.64 11.52
CA ASP A 138 23.66 -5.83 10.67
C ASP A 138 22.36 -6.06 9.88
N VAL A 139 22.34 -5.54 8.65
CA VAL A 139 21.21 -5.68 7.73
C VAL A 139 20.89 -7.14 7.41
N SER A 140 21.85 -8.06 7.53
CA SER A 140 21.61 -9.49 7.25
C SER A 140 20.58 -10.10 8.21
N ILE A 141 20.53 -9.61 9.46
CA ILE A 141 19.54 -10.02 10.47
C ILE A 141 18.15 -9.54 10.03
N ALA A 142 18.00 -8.27 9.67
CA ALA A 142 16.71 -7.74 9.18
C ALA A 142 16.24 -8.45 7.90
N GLN A 143 17.17 -8.80 7.00
CA GLN A 143 16.86 -9.56 5.78
C GLN A 143 16.33 -10.97 6.09
N LYS A 144 16.92 -11.67 7.06
CA LYS A 144 16.44 -12.98 7.51
C LYS A 144 15.06 -12.86 8.14
N ILE A 145 14.88 -11.94 9.10
CA ILE A 145 13.58 -11.71 9.76
C ILE A 145 12.53 -11.32 8.72
N GLY A 146 12.83 -10.38 7.80
CA GLY A 146 11.93 -9.99 6.72
C GLY A 146 11.51 -11.16 5.82
N LYS A 147 12.40 -12.14 5.64
CA LYS A 147 12.13 -13.39 4.92
C LYS A 147 11.23 -14.33 5.72
N ASP A 148 11.45 -14.41 7.04
CA ASP A 148 10.71 -15.33 7.93
C ASP A 148 9.27 -14.85 8.17
N ILE A 149 9.02 -13.53 8.21
CA ILE A 149 7.68 -13.01 8.43
C ILE A 149 6.81 -12.93 7.17
N ARG A 150 7.40 -12.83 5.96
CA ARG A 150 6.62 -12.61 4.73
C ARG A 150 5.99 -13.91 4.20
N HIS A 151 4.78 -13.78 3.65
CA HIS A 151 4.02 -14.91 3.12
C HIS A 151 4.74 -15.69 2.01
N SER A 152 5.43 -15.01 1.09
CA SER A 152 6.11 -15.62 -0.07
C SER A 152 7.25 -16.58 0.29
N SER A 153 7.69 -16.58 1.54
CA SER A 153 8.74 -17.48 2.06
C SER A 153 8.23 -18.44 3.15
N GLY A 154 6.90 -18.57 3.31
CA GLY A 154 6.30 -19.44 4.31
C GLY A 154 5.91 -18.75 5.62
N GLY A 155 6.07 -17.42 5.72
CA GLY A 155 5.67 -16.63 6.88
C GLY A 155 4.17 -16.29 6.91
N LEU A 156 3.83 -15.21 7.57
CA LEU A 156 2.46 -14.79 7.81
C LEU A 156 1.73 -14.38 6.53
N ARG A 157 0.52 -14.90 6.34
CA ARG A 157 -0.34 -14.49 5.22
C ARG A 157 -0.64 -12.99 5.33
N TYR A 158 -0.73 -12.31 4.19
CA TYR A 158 -0.97 -10.85 4.06
C TYR A 158 0.19 -9.98 4.56
N VAL A 159 1.38 -10.53 4.79
CA VAL A 159 2.60 -9.78 5.09
C VAL A 159 3.54 -9.82 3.89
N LYS A 160 3.98 -8.64 3.45
CA LYS A 160 5.13 -8.45 2.57
C LYS A 160 6.23 -7.84 3.44
N GLY A 161 7.44 -8.39 3.41
CA GLY A 161 8.54 -7.93 4.27
C GLY A 161 9.89 -8.01 3.57
N MET A 162 10.77 -7.08 3.91
CA MET A 162 12.16 -7.03 3.47
C MET A 162 13.04 -6.40 4.56
N GLY A 163 14.33 -6.73 4.56
CA GLY A 163 15.31 -6.09 5.42
C GLY A 163 16.09 -5.02 4.66
N LEU A 164 16.26 -3.85 5.26
CA LEU A 164 16.96 -2.69 4.74
C LEU A 164 17.94 -2.15 5.79
N LEU A 165 18.94 -1.38 5.34
CA LEU A 165 19.74 -0.52 6.22
C LEU A 165 19.27 0.91 6.00
N VAL A 166 18.79 1.55 7.07
CA VAL A 166 18.28 2.93 7.04
C VAL A 166 18.90 3.70 8.19
N ASP A 167 19.57 4.79 7.89
CA ASP A 167 20.24 5.66 8.87
C ASP A 167 21.14 4.89 9.87
N GLY A 168 21.90 3.91 9.35
CA GLY A 168 22.81 3.08 10.15
C GLY A 168 22.12 2.03 11.04
N HIS A 169 20.83 1.77 10.84
CA HIS A 169 20.08 0.76 11.59
C HIS A 169 19.47 -0.28 10.66
N ALA A 170 19.55 -1.54 11.07
CA ALA A 170 18.83 -2.61 10.38
C ALA A 170 17.32 -2.45 10.61
N GLN A 171 16.56 -2.41 9.52
CA GLN A 171 15.11 -2.19 9.52
C GLN A 171 14.42 -3.37 8.84
N VAL A 172 13.38 -3.90 9.47
CA VAL A 172 12.40 -4.78 8.85
C VAL A 172 11.26 -3.91 8.32
N SER A 173 11.27 -3.65 7.01
CA SER A 173 10.21 -2.92 6.33
C SER A 173 9.11 -3.88 5.91
N MET A 174 7.85 -3.56 6.21
CA MET A 174 6.73 -4.44 5.88
C MET A 174 5.47 -3.70 5.45
N ASN A 175 4.67 -4.41 4.66
CA ASN A 175 3.32 -4.02 4.29
C ASN A 175 2.34 -5.10 4.70
N LEU A 176 1.36 -4.75 5.53
CA LEU A 176 0.24 -5.60 5.87
C LEU A 176 -0.89 -5.32 4.87
N THR A 177 -1.12 -6.25 3.95
CA THR A 177 -2.15 -6.11 2.90
C THR A 177 -3.55 -6.46 3.37
N ASN A 178 -3.68 -7.09 4.53
CA ASN A 178 -4.94 -7.30 5.24
C ASN A 178 -4.67 -7.39 6.76
N PHE A 179 -4.69 -6.25 7.43
CA PHE A 179 -4.41 -6.14 8.85
C PHE A 179 -5.49 -6.79 9.74
N ARG A 180 -6.72 -6.97 9.22
CA ARG A 180 -7.79 -7.66 9.96
C ARG A 180 -7.52 -9.16 10.11
N LYS A 181 -6.93 -9.78 9.07
CA LYS A 181 -6.56 -11.20 9.09
C LYS A 181 -5.19 -11.45 9.70
N THR A 182 -4.28 -10.49 9.55
CA THR A 182 -2.95 -10.52 10.18
C THR A 182 -2.70 -9.18 10.87
N PRO A 183 -3.08 -9.07 12.16
CA PRO A 183 -2.95 -7.84 12.93
C PRO A 183 -1.50 -7.39 13.13
N VAL A 184 -1.28 -6.07 13.25
CA VAL A 184 0.04 -5.45 13.43
C VAL A 184 0.76 -6.05 14.65
N ALA A 185 0.08 -6.18 15.80
CA ALA A 185 0.66 -6.73 17.01
C ALA A 185 1.25 -8.14 16.80
N ARG A 186 0.56 -9.01 16.07
CA ARG A 186 1.06 -10.38 15.78
C ARG A 186 2.36 -10.35 14.99
N VAL A 187 2.48 -9.45 14.01
CA VAL A 187 3.70 -9.34 13.19
C VAL A 187 4.84 -8.76 14.00
N VAL A 188 4.58 -7.74 14.82
CA VAL A 188 5.60 -7.14 15.70
C VAL A 188 6.12 -8.17 16.70
N GLU A 189 5.26 -8.99 17.32
CA GLU A 189 5.69 -10.05 18.23
C GLU A 189 6.50 -11.13 17.51
N MET A 190 6.14 -11.50 16.29
CA MET A 190 6.96 -12.43 15.51
C MET A 190 8.35 -11.84 15.24
N ILE A 191 8.43 -10.56 14.83
CA ILE A 191 9.72 -9.88 14.63
C ILE A 191 10.53 -9.87 15.94
N ARG A 192 9.89 -9.58 17.09
CA ARG A 192 10.54 -9.58 18.40
C ARG A 192 11.17 -10.93 18.70
N ARG A 193 10.42 -12.02 18.53
CA ARG A 193 10.90 -13.38 18.77
C ARG A 193 12.03 -13.79 17.83
N GLU A 194 11.92 -13.42 16.54
CA GLU A 194 13.01 -13.69 15.59
C GLU A 194 14.26 -12.86 15.90
N ALA A 195 14.11 -11.59 16.31
CA ALA A 195 15.24 -10.74 16.70
C ALA A 195 15.98 -11.29 17.93
N GLU A 196 15.24 -11.76 18.94
CA GLU A 196 15.81 -12.41 20.14
C GLU A 196 16.74 -13.59 19.81
N ARG A 197 16.46 -14.37 18.74
CA ARG A 197 17.32 -15.48 18.29
C ARG A 197 18.71 -15.03 17.85
N TYR A 198 18.83 -13.78 17.44
CA TYR A 198 20.10 -13.17 17.03
C TYR A 198 20.71 -12.28 18.14
N GLY A 199 20.13 -12.27 19.35
CA GLY A 199 20.59 -11.45 20.46
C GLY A 199 20.34 -9.96 20.28
N VAL A 200 19.40 -9.56 19.38
CA VAL A 200 19.03 -8.17 19.11
C VAL A 200 17.58 -7.92 19.53
N GLY A 201 17.25 -6.66 19.79
CA GLY A 201 15.91 -6.23 20.16
C GLY A 201 15.29 -5.28 19.12
N ILE A 202 14.05 -4.88 19.39
CA ILE A 202 13.39 -3.79 18.68
C ILE A 202 13.80 -2.47 19.33
N ARG A 203 14.32 -1.55 18.53
CA ARG A 203 14.66 -0.19 18.96
C ARG A 203 13.42 0.70 18.99
N HIS A 204 12.68 0.75 17.88
CA HIS A 204 11.42 1.46 17.73
C HIS A 204 10.70 0.95 16.47
N SER A 205 9.45 1.37 16.32
CA SER A 205 8.67 1.14 15.12
C SER A 205 8.29 2.46 14.47
N GLU A 206 8.04 2.44 13.16
CA GLU A 206 7.64 3.58 12.36
C GLU A 206 6.38 3.23 11.57
N LEU A 207 5.36 4.07 11.68
CA LEU A 207 4.19 4.01 10.81
C LEU A 207 4.42 4.92 9.61
N VAL A 208 4.30 4.38 8.41
CA VAL A 208 4.44 5.14 7.16
C VAL A 208 3.06 5.46 6.58
N GLY A 209 2.72 6.76 6.56
CA GLY A 209 1.44 7.23 6.07
C GLY A 209 0.29 7.02 7.06
N LEU A 210 -0.90 6.67 6.54
CA LEU A 210 -2.11 6.54 7.33
C LEU A 210 -2.40 5.08 7.70
N ILE A 211 -2.97 4.89 8.88
CA ILE A 211 -3.42 3.60 9.39
C ILE A 211 -4.89 3.68 9.79
N PRO A 212 -5.72 2.67 9.48
CA PRO A 212 -7.06 2.61 10.02
C PRO A 212 -7.07 2.57 11.55
N GLN A 213 -7.93 3.37 12.19
CA GLN A 213 -8.07 3.39 13.65
C GLN A 213 -8.26 1.99 14.24
N GLU A 214 -9.05 1.15 13.58
CA GLU A 214 -9.28 -0.25 13.95
C GLU A 214 -7.97 -1.03 14.15
N ALA A 215 -6.97 -0.83 13.30
CA ALA A 215 -5.69 -1.55 13.40
C ALA A 215 -4.87 -1.14 14.64
N LEU A 216 -4.97 0.15 15.05
CA LEU A 216 -4.32 0.63 16.27
C LEU A 216 -5.07 0.16 17.52
N VAL A 217 -6.41 0.22 17.49
CA VAL A 217 -7.25 -0.24 18.60
C VAL A 217 -7.04 -1.74 18.83
N ASP A 218 -7.04 -2.57 17.77
CA ASP A 218 -6.76 -4.00 17.88
C ASP A 218 -5.39 -4.28 18.49
N ALA A 219 -4.36 -3.51 18.14
CA ALA A 219 -3.03 -3.63 18.73
C ALA A 219 -3.04 -3.22 20.22
N ALA A 220 -3.76 -2.15 20.59
CA ALA A 220 -3.91 -1.72 21.98
C ALA A 220 -4.64 -2.78 22.81
N VAL A 221 -5.75 -3.33 22.30
CA VAL A 221 -6.51 -4.42 22.95
C VAL A 221 -5.60 -5.62 23.21
N TRP A 222 -4.79 -6.02 22.22
CA TRP A 222 -3.84 -7.11 22.35
C TRP A 222 -2.81 -6.87 23.47
N TYR A 223 -2.14 -5.71 23.45
CA TYR A 223 -1.07 -5.44 24.43
C TYR A 223 -1.58 -5.13 25.83
N MET A 224 -2.76 -4.51 25.95
CA MET A 224 -3.41 -4.25 27.24
C MET A 224 -4.15 -5.48 27.80
N GLN A 225 -4.31 -6.54 27.01
CA GLN A 225 -5.06 -7.75 27.38
C GLN A 225 -6.51 -7.44 27.81
N LEU A 226 -7.19 -6.52 27.07
CA LEU A 226 -8.57 -6.14 27.37
C LEU A 226 -9.50 -7.32 27.06
N ASP A 227 -10.28 -7.73 28.07
CA ASP A 227 -11.34 -8.70 27.90
C ASP A 227 -12.66 -8.01 27.52
N GLN A 228 -13.44 -8.67 26.67
CA GLN A 228 -14.78 -8.23 26.25
C GLN A 228 -14.83 -6.79 25.70
N PHE A 229 -13.74 -6.34 25.08
CA PHE A 229 -13.69 -5.00 24.47
C PHE A 229 -14.61 -4.91 23.26
N GLU A 230 -15.43 -3.86 23.23
CA GLU A 230 -16.31 -3.52 22.10
C GLU A 230 -15.85 -2.22 21.43
N LYS A 231 -15.97 -2.14 20.09
CA LYS A 231 -15.59 -0.95 19.32
C LYS A 231 -16.32 0.31 19.76
N ALA A 232 -17.57 0.18 20.19
CA ALA A 232 -18.38 1.28 20.70
C ALA A 232 -17.86 1.90 22.02
N GLN A 233 -16.86 1.27 22.68
CA GLN A 233 -16.19 1.84 23.86
C GLN A 233 -15.12 2.87 23.46
N VAL A 234 -14.76 2.98 22.16
CA VAL A 234 -13.93 4.08 21.66
C VAL A 234 -14.79 5.31 21.54
N LEU A 235 -14.42 6.38 22.26
CA LEU A 235 -15.22 7.60 22.37
C LEU A 235 -15.54 8.23 21.01
N GLU A 236 -14.55 8.35 20.14
CA GLU A 236 -14.73 8.93 18.80
C GLU A 236 -15.64 8.09 17.92
N THR A 237 -15.55 6.76 18.02
CA THR A 237 -16.45 5.83 17.31
C THR A 237 -17.89 6.05 17.78
N ARG A 238 -18.11 6.11 19.09
CA ARG A 238 -19.45 6.32 19.66
C ARG A 238 -20.04 7.68 19.28
N LEU A 239 -19.24 8.75 19.31
CA LEU A 239 -19.67 10.08 18.90
C LEU A 239 -20.04 10.13 17.41
N ALA A 240 -19.28 9.47 16.55
CA ALA A 240 -19.59 9.39 15.11
C ALA A 240 -20.90 8.65 14.85
N GLU A 241 -21.18 7.55 15.55
CA GLU A 241 -22.44 6.80 15.44
C GLU A 241 -23.64 7.66 15.85
N VAL A 242 -23.57 8.33 17.00
CA VAL A 242 -24.65 9.20 17.49
C VAL A 242 -24.86 10.40 16.55
N GLY A 243 -23.79 10.96 15.99
CA GLY A 243 -23.88 12.05 15.01
C GLY A 243 -24.61 11.63 13.73
N GLN A 244 -24.33 10.43 13.23
CA GLN A 244 -25.02 9.87 12.04
C GLN A 244 -26.50 9.57 12.33
N GLU A 245 -26.83 9.00 13.48
CA GLU A 245 -28.20 8.77 13.90
C GLU A 245 -28.99 10.08 14.01
N GLY A 246 -28.37 11.14 14.53
CA GLY A 246 -28.99 12.48 14.63
C GLY A 246 -29.27 13.11 13.27
N LEU A 247 -28.36 13.02 12.32
CA LEU A 247 -28.53 13.51 10.95
C LEU A 247 -29.60 12.72 10.19
N ALA A 248 -29.61 11.40 10.30
CA ALA A 248 -30.63 10.55 9.67
C ALA A 248 -32.03 10.75 10.25
N ALA A 249 -32.16 11.14 11.53
CA ALA A 249 -33.44 11.50 12.17
C ALA A 249 -33.95 12.87 11.67
N GLN A 250 -33.05 13.81 11.44
CA GLN A 250 -33.38 15.16 10.97
C GLN A 250 -33.85 15.16 9.50
N GLU A 251 -33.20 14.40 8.63
CA GLU A 251 -33.64 14.21 7.24
C GLU A 251 -35.01 13.58 7.11
N LYS A 252 -35.39 12.67 8.03
CA LYS A 252 -36.74 12.09 8.07
C LYS A 252 -37.83 13.07 8.52
N THR A 253 -37.46 14.09 9.27
CA THR A 253 -38.40 15.10 9.79
C THR A 253 -38.63 16.21 8.78
N ASP A 254 -37.65 16.51 7.92
CA ASP A 254 -37.73 17.53 6.86
C ASP A 254 -38.54 17.05 5.62
N PHE A 255 -38.89 15.76 5.54
CA PHE A 255 -39.74 15.17 4.49
C PHE A 255 -41.20 14.89 4.91
N LEU A 256 -41.63 15.29 6.12
CA LEU A 256 -42.99 15.20 6.60
C LEU A 256 -43.62 16.60 6.75
#